data_34d5097eda47242c624166f0f7b78b60
#
_entry.id   34d5097eda47242c624166f0f7b78b60
#
_cell.length_a   1.000
_cell.length_b   1.000
_cell.length_c   1.000
_cell.angle_alpha   90.00
_cell.angle_beta   90.00
_cell.angle_gamma   90.00
#
_symmetry.space_group_name_H-M   'P 1'
#
loop_
_entity.id
_entity.type
_entity.pdbx_description
1 polymer ?
#
loop_
_entity_poly.entity_id
_entity_poly.type
_entity_poly.pdbx_seq_one_letter_code
_entity_poly.pdbx_strand_id
1 'polypeptide(L)'
;AALDGEGIATVAASVLATAGLANANTPVPSQFWSRLAGNTARHIQLTLAALLLAGVVGVSLALVLQPFARAASALLYVCGLLQTIPSIALLALMIPLVGIGVVPAVIALFLYALLPIVRATLTAINAIEPVYLTVADALGMTASERRRHVLVPLAMPHIIAGLRTAAVIAIGTATLAAFIGAGGLGQPIVTGLALNDTGLI
;
A
#
# COMPACT_ATOMS: atom_id res chain seq x y z
N ALA A 1 30.02 -37.09 -27.27
CA ALA A 1 30.17 -37.47 -25.88
C ALA A 1 29.18 -36.63 -25.09
N ALA A 2 28.15 -37.28 -24.56
CA ALA A 2 27.22 -36.64 -23.67
C ALA A 2 27.98 -36.24 -22.40
N LEU A 3 28.03 -34.94 -22.10
CA LEU A 3 28.46 -34.47 -20.79
C LEU A 3 27.36 -34.85 -19.82
N ASP A 4 27.58 -35.88 -19.03
CA ASP A 4 26.65 -36.26 -17.96
C ASP A 4 26.45 -35.07 -17.02
N GLY A 5 25.24 -34.86 -16.55
CA GLY A 5 24.86 -33.67 -15.73
C GLY A 5 25.77 -33.52 -14.48
N GLU A 6 26.34 -34.59 -13.97
CA GLU A 6 27.36 -34.58 -12.90
C GLU A 6 28.66 -33.90 -13.32
N GLY A 7 29.07 -34.00 -14.59
CA GLY A 7 30.27 -33.35 -15.11
C GLY A 7 30.15 -31.82 -15.14
N ILE A 8 28.98 -31.30 -15.43
CA ILE A 8 28.74 -29.84 -15.44
C ILE A 8 28.71 -29.28 -14.01
N ALA A 9 28.11 -30.00 -13.09
CA ALA A 9 28.04 -29.59 -11.67
C ALA A 9 29.45 -29.59 -11.03
N THR A 10 30.31 -30.59 -11.33
CA THR A 10 31.67 -30.64 -10.81
C THR A 10 32.57 -29.57 -11.43
N VAL A 11 32.45 -29.28 -12.73
CA VAL A 11 33.18 -28.20 -13.38
C VAL A 11 32.73 -26.85 -12.86
N ALA A 12 31.44 -26.64 -12.69
CA ALA A 12 30.89 -25.39 -12.09
C ALA A 12 31.40 -25.22 -10.66
N ALA A 13 31.37 -26.27 -9.84
CA ALA A 13 31.87 -26.22 -8.46
C ALA A 13 33.37 -25.92 -8.40
N SER A 14 34.19 -26.49 -9.30
CA SER A 14 35.64 -26.23 -9.37
C SER A 14 35.95 -24.80 -9.81
N VAL A 15 35.21 -24.27 -10.79
CA VAL A 15 35.33 -22.86 -11.24
C VAL A 15 34.94 -21.89 -10.14
N LEU A 16 33.86 -22.17 -9.43
CA LEU A 16 33.41 -21.35 -8.30
C LEU A 16 34.41 -21.41 -7.13
N ALA A 17 34.99 -22.57 -6.85
CA ALA A 17 36.03 -22.72 -5.83
C ALA A 17 37.31 -21.94 -6.21
N THR A 18 37.74 -22.02 -7.47
CA THR A 18 38.93 -21.31 -7.98
C THR A 18 38.71 -19.80 -8.03
N ALA A 19 37.48 -19.35 -8.28
CA ALA A 19 37.12 -17.94 -8.26
C ALA A 19 36.89 -17.37 -6.84
N GLY A 20 37.08 -18.20 -5.79
CA GLY A 20 36.80 -17.77 -4.40
C GLY A 20 35.29 -17.59 -4.09
N LEU A 21 34.42 -18.04 -4.99
CA LEU A 21 32.99 -17.91 -4.90
C LEU A 21 32.30 -19.16 -4.33
N ALA A 22 33.03 -20.20 -4.00
CA ALA A 22 32.50 -21.48 -3.50
C ALA A 22 31.76 -21.37 -2.16
N ASN A 23 31.91 -20.25 -1.45
CA ASN A 23 31.19 -19.93 -0.21
C ASN A 23 30.21 -18.77 -0.36
N ALA A 24 29.91 -18.31 -1.58
CA ALA A 24 29.02 -17.15 -1.79
C ALA A 24 27.53 -17.43 -1.47
N ASN A 25 27.16 -18.68 -1.21
CA ASN A 25 25.77 -19.09 -1.03
C ASN A 25 25.32 -19.29 0.42
N THR A 26 26.17 -19.09 1.42
CA THR A 26 25.70 -18.96 2.78
C THR A 26 25.51 -17.47 3.09
N PRO A 27 24.29 -16.97 3.25
CA PRO A 27 24.10 -15.60 3.71
C PRO A 27 24.82 -15.45 5.05
N VAL A 28 25.82 -14.58 5.12
CA VAL A 28 26.42 -14.24 6.41
C VAL A 28 25.26 -13.71 7.28
N PRO A 29 25.04 -14.24 8.50
CA PRO A 29 23.90 -13.87 9.33
C PRO A 29 23.71 -12.36 9.48
N SER A 30 24.80 -11.60 9.50
CA SER A 30 24.80 -10.13 9.53
C SER A 30 24.18 -9.50 8.27
N GLN A 31 24.37 -10.09 7.09
CA GLN A 31 23.78 -9.58 5.84
C GLN A 31 22.28 -9.91 5.75
N PHE A 32 21.85 -11.05 6.26
CA PHE A 32 20.42 -11.38 6.32
C PHE A 32 19.64 -10.36 7.14
N TRP A 33 20.07 -10.11 8.36
CA TRP A 33 19.39 -9.17 9.25
C TRP A 33 19.42 -7.73 8.72
N SER A 34 20.51 -7.29 8.13
CA SER A 34 20.59 -5.95 7.55
C SER A 34 19.68 -5.78 6.32
N ARG A 35 19.61 -6.81 5.45
CA ARG A 35 18.68 -6.82 4.32
C ARG A 35 17.23 -6.86 4.77
N LEU A 36 16.90 -7.69 5.76
CA LEU A 36 15.55 -7.77 6.32
C LEU A 36 15.14 -6.42 6.92
N ALA A 37 16.01 -5.80 7.71
CA ALA A 37 15.75 -4.48 8.29
C ALA A 37 15.56 -3.41 7.19
N GLY A 38 16.38 -3.40 6.16
CA GLY A 38 16.26 -2.49 5.03
C GLY A 38 14.95 -2.69 4.25
N ASN A 39 14.58 -3.93 3.96
CA ASN A 39 13.33 -4.27 3.29
C ASN A 39 12.11 -3.89 4.15
N THR A 40 12.18 -4.11 5.46
CA THR A 40 11.12 -3.73 6.41
C THR A 40 10.96 -2.21 6.47
N ALA A 41 12.06 -1.47 6.60
CA ALA A 41 12.03 -0.01 6.59
C ALA A 41 11.43 0.52 5.28
N ARG A 42 11.82 -0.05 4.15
CA ARG A 42 11.28 0.32 2.84
C ARG A 42 9.80 0.02 2.73
N HIS A 43 9.36 -1.14 3.21
CA HIS A 43 7.95 -1.54 3.22
C HIS A 43 7.09 -0.58 4.05
N ILE A 44 7.57 -0.21 5.23
CA ILE A 44 6.92 0.77 6.10
C ILE A 44 6.85 2.15 5.43
N GLN A 45 7.94 2.61 4.79
CA GLN A 45 7.96 3.88 4.07
C GLN A 45 6.91 3.95 2.96
N LEU A 46 6.82 2.92 2.12
CA LEU A 46 5.83 2.83 1.04
C LEU A 46 4.40 2.87 1.60
N THR A 47 4.14 2.06 2.62
CA THR A 47 2.81 1.95 3.25
C THR A 47 2.40 3.25 3.94
N LEU A 48 3.29 3.85 4.73
CA LEU A 48 3.01 5.10 5.43
C LEU A 48 2.81 6.27 4.47
N ALA A 49 3.64 6.39 3.44
CA ALA A 49 3.49 7.45 2.45
C ALA A 49 2.13 7.37 1.75
N ALA A 50 1.74 6.18 1.29
CA ALA A 50 0.45 5.95 0.65
C ALA A 50 -0.72 6.19 1.60
N LEU A 51 -0.63 5.69 2.85
CA LEU A 51 -1.68 5.83 3.86
C LEU A 51 -1.88 7.27 4.30
N LEU A 52 -0.80 8.04 4.51
CA LEU A 52 -0.89 9.45 4.87
C LEU A 52 -1.52 10.27 3.74
N LEU A 53 -1.09 10.05 2.49
CA LEU A 53 -1.69 10.69 1.33
C LEU A 53 -3.18 10.34 1.21
N ALA A 54 -3.53 9.04 1.32
CA ALA A 54 -4.91 8.58 1.24
C ALA A 54 -5.76 9.09 2.40
N GLY A 55 -5.20 9.19 3.61
CA GLY A 55 -5.87 9.74 4.78
C GLY A 55 -6.21 11.21 4.57
N VAL A 56 -5.23 12.02 4.21
CA VAL A 56 -5.44 13.46 3.97
C VAL A 56 -6.41 13.68 2.80
N VAL A 57 -6.15 13.08 1.65
CA VAL A 57 -6.98 13.30 0.45
C VAL A 57 -8.36 12.67 0.61
N GLY A 58 -8.46 11.43 1.08
CA GLY A 58 -9.73 10.71 1.21
C GLY A 58 -10.66 11.34 2.23
N VAL A 59 -10.17 11.71 3.41
CA VAL A 59 -10.99 12.40 4.43
C VAL A 59 -11.41 13.78 3.93
N SER A 60 -10.48 14.55 3.33
CA SER A 60 -10.79 15.88 2.80
C SER A 60 -11.84 15.82 1.69
N LEU A 61 -11.71 14.91 0.73
CA LEU A 61 -12.68 14.72 -0.35
C LEU A 61 -14.06 14.30 0.21
N ALA A 62 -14.09 13.38 1.18
CA ALA A 62 -15.33 12.94 1.80
C ALA A 62 -16.03 14.11 2.50
N LEU A 63 -15.30 14.93 3.28
CA LEU A 63 -15.84 16.09 3.99
C LEU A 63 -16.34 17.20 3.04
N VAL A 64 -15.64 17.43 1.94
CA VAL A 64 -16.00 18.46 0.95
C VAL A 64 -17.20 18.02 0.12
N LEU A 65 -17.24 16.74 -0.27
CA LEU A 65 -18.28 16.22 -1.16
C LEU A 65 -19.54 15.73 -0.42
N GLN A 66 -19.47 15.53 0.90
CA GLN A 66 -20.59 15.05 1.71
C GLN A 66 -21.89 15.84 1.48
N PRO A 67 -21.89 17.20 1.36
CA PRO A 67 -23.14 17.95 1.11
C PRO A 67 -23.74 17.67 -0.28
N PHE A 68 -22.96 17.11 -1.21
CA PHE A 68 -23.35 16.84 -2.58
C PHE A 68 -23.54 15.34 -2.80
N ALA A 69 -24.71 14.78 -2.49
CA ALA A 69 -24.97 13.34 -2.51
C ALA A 69 -24.55 12.64 -3.80
N ARG A 70 -24.80 13.27 -4.97
CA ARG A 70 -24.39 12.70 -6.27
C ARG A 70 -22.87 12.62 -6.42
N ALA A 71 -22.15 13.66 -5.99
CA ALA A 71 -20.70 13.71 -6.06
C ALA A 71 -20.04 12.73 -5.07
N ALA A 72 -20.57 12.64 -3.84
CA ALA A 72 -20.12 11.66 -2.87
C ALA A 72 -20.33 10.21 -3.35
N SER A 73 -21.50 9.92 -3.95
CA SER A 73 -21.78 8.61 -4.55
C SER A 73 -20.87 8.31 -5.74
N ALA A 74 -20.60 9.30 -6.61
CA ALA A 74 -19.68 9.14 -7.72
C ALA A 74 -18.25 8.86 -7.26
N LEU A 75 -17.78 9.55 -6.21
CA LEU A 75 -16.48 9.30 -5.59
C LEU A 75 -16.38 7.86 -5.08
N LEU A 76 -17.39 7.38 -4.34
CA LEU A 76 -17.42 6.00 -3.86
C LEU A 76 -17.44 4.99 -5.00
N TYR A 77 -18.18 5.26 -6.06
CA TYR A 77 -18.23 4.40 -7.25
C TYR A 77 -16.87 4.31 -7.94
N VAL A 78 -16.22 5.46 -8.18
CA VAL A 78 -14.89 5.50 -8.82
C VAL A 78 -13.85 4.77 -7.95
N CYS A 79 -13.82 5.04 -6.64
CA CYS A 79 -12.92 4.33 -5.72
C CYS A 79 -13.21 2.81 -5.71
N GLY A 80 -14.50 2.43 -5.78
CA GLY A 80 -14.92 1.03 -5.86
C GLY A 80 -14.45 0.35 -7.13
N LEU A 81 -14.60 1.01 -8.30
CA LEU A 81 -14.10 0.51 -9.57
C LEU A 81 -12.58 0.29 -9.54
N LEU A 82 -11.82 1.23 -8.97
CA LEU A 82 -10.36 1.08 -8.84
C LEU A 82 -9.98 -0.17 -8.04
N GLN A 83 -10.75 -0.53 -7.01
CA GLN A 83 -10.49 -1.74 -6.22
C GLN A 83 -10.89 -3.05 -6.93
N THR A 84 -11.65 -3.01 -8.01
CA THR A 84 -11.93 -4.22 -8.81
C THR A 84 -10.76 -4.63 -9.70
N ILE A 85 -9.84 -3.70 -9.98
CA ILE A 85 -8.63 -3.98 -10.74
C ILE A 85 -7.70 -4.81 -9.85
N PRO A 86 -7.18 -5.99 -10.27
CA PRO A 86 -6.17 -6.71 -9.49
C PRO A 86 -4.95 -5.82 -9.19
N SER A 87 -4.45 -5.86 -7.95
CA SER A 87 -3.38 -4.95 -7.51
C SER A 87 -2.11 -5.04 -8.37
N ILE A 88 -1.72 -6.23 -8.78
CA ILE A 88 -0.58 -6.41 -9.69
C ILE A 88 -0.84 -5.79 -11.08
N ALA A 89 -2.08 -5.85 -11.56
CA ALA A 89 -2.47 -5.22 -12.82
C ALA A 89 -2.44 -3.69 -12.73
N LEU A 90 -2.90 -3.11 -11.60
CA LEU A 90 -2.81 -1.68 -11.37
C LEU A 90 -1.36 -1.20 -11.30
N LEU A 91 -0.50 -1.96 -10.60
CA LEU A 91 0.94 -1.67 -10.56
C LEU A 91 1.55 -1.69 -11.97
N ALA A 92 1.23 -2.71 -12.78
CA ALA A 92 1.71 -2.81 -14.16
C ALA A 92 1.19 -1.66 -15.04
N LEU A 93 -0.08 -1.24 -14.83
CA LEU A 93 -0.67 -0.10 -15.55
C LEU A 93 0.03 1.24 -15.23
N MET A 94 0.60 1.37 -14.03
CA MET A 94 1.34 2.59 -13.66
C MET A 94 2.69 2.70 -14.36
N ILE A 95 3.30 1.59 -14.80
CA ILE A 95 4.63 1.60 -15.44
C ILE A 95 4.68 2.52 -16.67
N PRO A 96 3.80 2.42 -17.67
CA PRO A 96 3.84 3.29 -18.84
C PRO A 96 3.49 4.76 -18.52
N LEU A 97 2.84 5.04 -17.40
CA LEU A 97 2.41 6.39 -17.03
C LEU A 97 3.48 7.16 -16.23
N VAL A 98 4.12 6.48 -15.28
CA VAL A 98 5.04 7.13 -14.31
C VAL A 98 6.35 6.37 -14.11
N GLY A 99 6.61 5.32 -14.89
CA GLY A 99 7.83 4.51 -14.81
C GLY A 99 7.76 3.40 -13.76
N ILE A 100 8.94 2.88 -13.40
CA ILE A 100 9.12 1.80 -12.40
C ILE A 100 9.62 2.36 -11.07
N GLY A 101 9.41 1.62 -9.99
CA GLY A 101 9.97 1.93 -8.66
C GLY A 101 8.95 2.50 -7.69
N VAL A 102 9.40 3.43 -6.85
CA VAL A 102 8.65 3.93 -5.67
C VAL A 102 7.41 4.71 -6.03
N VAL A 103 7.52 5.63 -7.01
CA VAL A 103 6.43 6.56 -7.35
C VAL A 103 5.17 5.80 -7.79
N PRO A 104 5.23 4.91 -8.81
CA PRO A 104 4.05 4.14 -9.22
C PRO A 104 3.53 3.23 -8.08
N ALA A 105 4.41 2.68 -7.24
CA ALA A 105 3.99 1.87 -6.10
C ALA A 105 3.15 2.69 -5.11
N VAL A 106 3.63 3.88 -4.70
CA VAL A 106 2.92 4.75 -3.77
C VAL A 106 1.58 5.21 -4.35
N ILE A 107 1.51 5.54 -5.65
CA ILE A 107 0.26 5.92 -6.31
C ILE A 107 -0.74 4.77 -6.29
N ALA A 108 -0.33 3.55 -6.63
CA ALA A 108 -1.23 2.39 -6.62
C ALA A 108 -1.74 2.08 -5.20
N LEU A 109 -0.84 2.07 -4.20
CA LEU A 109 -1.20 1.86 -2.80
C LEU A 109 -2.16 2.94 -2.29
N PHE A 110 -1.91 4.20 -2.65
CA PHE A 110 -2.79 5.34 -2.35
C PHE A 110 -4.20 5.14 -2.92
N LEU A 111 -4.31 4.76 -4.20
CA LEU A 111 -5.60 4.52 -4.85
C LEU A 111 -6.40 3.41 -4.17
N TYR A 112 -5.73 2.32 -3.76
CA TYR A 112 -6.38 1.24 -3.00
C TYR A 112 -6.82 1.64 -1.60
N ALA A 113 -6.06 2.50 -0.93
CA ALA A 113 -6.36 2.98 0.40
C ALA A 113 -7.54 3.97 0.44
N LEU A 114 -7.87 4.63 -0.68
CA LEU A 114 -8.91 5.66 -0.74
C LEU A 114 -10.29 5.13 -0.37
N LEU A 115 -10.72 4.00 -0.95
CA LEU A 115 -12.10 3.52 -0.77
C LEU A 115 -12.50 3.28 0.69
N PRO A 116 -11.72 2.51 1.50
CA PRO A 116 -12.09 2.27 2.89
C PRO A 116 -12.13 3.56 3.71
N ILE A 117 -11.24 4.52 3.43
CA ILE A 117 -11.18 5.80 4.13
C ILE A 117 -12.40 6.68 3.77
N VAL A 118 -12.65 6.86 2.47
CA VAL A 118 -13.77 7.66 1.98
C VAL A 118 -15.10 7.09 2.44
N ARG A 119 -15.26 5.75 2.33
CA ARG A 119 -16.48 5.05 2.75
C ARG A 119 -16.73 5.22 4.25
N ALA A 120 -15.71 4.96 5.09
CA ALA A 120 -15.84 5.08 6.53
C ALA A 120 -16.18 6.52 6.93
N THR A 121 -15.53 7.52 6.31
CA THR A 121 -15.76 8.93 6.59
C THR A 121 -17.17 9.36 6.22
N LEU A 122 -17.64 9.06 5.00
CA LEU A 122 -18.97 9.41 4.54
C LEU A 122 -20.06 8.70 5.36
N THR A 123 -19.88 7.41 5.65
CA THR A 123 -20.83 6.65 6.47
C THR A 123 -20.93 7.23 7.87
N ALA A 124 -19.79 7.57 8.49
CA ALA A 124 -19.77 8.15 9.82
C ALA A 124 -20.50 9.50 9.90
N ILE A 125 -20.22 10.38 8.93
CA ILE A 125 -20.84 11.71 8.92
C ILE A 125 -22.36 11.60 8.69
N ASN A 126 -22.79 10.73 7.79
CA ASN A 126 -24.20 10.53 7.49
C ASN A 126 -24.96 9.81 8.62
N ALA A 127 -24.27 9.13 9.54
CA ALA A 127 -24.85 8.49 10.72
C ALA A 127 -24.95 9.42 11.93
N ILE A 128 -24.45 10.65 11.86
CA ILE A 128 -24.56 11.63 12.95
C ILE A 128 -26.03 12.03 13.11
N GLU A 129 -26.53 11.92 14.35
CA GLU A 129 -27.91 12.27 14.65
C GLU A 129 -28.21 13.73 14.30
N PRO A 130 -29.36 14.02 13.65
CA PRO A 130 -29.73 15.37 13.24
C PRO A 130 -29.77 16.40 14.37
N VAL A 131 -30.01 15.97 15.62
CA VAL A 131 -30.03 16.85 16.78
C VAL A 131 -28.74 17.63 16.96
N TYR A 132 -27.56 17.00 16.71
CA TYR A 132 -26.28 17.70 16.81
C TYR A 132 -26.14 18.82 15.77
N LEU A 133 -26.68 18.60 14.58
CA LEU A 133 -26.68 19.62 13.53
C LEU A 133 -27.65 20.78 13.85
N THR A 134 -28.84 20.46 14.38
CA THR A 134 -29.80 21.44 14.82
C THR A 134 -29.22 22.32 15.94
N VAL A 135 -28.55 21.73 16.92
CA VAL A 135 -27.89 22.50 17.99
C VAL A 135 -26.77 23.39 17.43
N ALA A 136 -25.96 22.88 16.51
CA ALA A 136 -24.91 23.66 15.88
C ALA A 136 -25.48 24.88 15.11
N ASP A 137 -26.58 24.69 14.40
CA ASP A 137 -27.25 25.75 13.65
C ASP A 137 -27.90 26.78 14.63
N ALA A 138 -28.50 26.33 15.75
CA ALA A 138 -29.02 27.20 16.79
C ALA A 138 -27.96 28.07 17.49
N LEU A 139 -26.72 27.55 17.56
CA LEU A 139 -25.54 28.27 18.06
C LEU A 139 -24.93 29.23 17.02
N GLY A 140 -25.49 29.29 15.82
CA GLY A 140 -25.00 30.16 14.74
C GLY A 140 -23.69 29.71 14.12
N MET A 141 -23.32 28.42 14.22
CA MET A 141 -22.09 27.90 13.67
C MET A 141 -22.08 27.99 12.14
N THR A 142 -21.00 28.50 11.60
CA THR A 142 -20.72 28.44 10.15
C THR A 142 -20.51 26.99 9.70
N ALA A 143 -20.65 26.72 8.41
CA ALA A 143 -20.40 25.38 7.84
C ALA A 143 -18.98 24.83 8.15
N SER A 144 -17.98 25.72 8.26
CA SER A 144 -16.62 25.37 8.63
C SER A 144 -16.51 24.98 10.10
N GLU A 145 -17.11 25.77 10.99
CA GLU A 145 -17.13 25.49 12.43
C GLU A 145 -17.89 24.20 12.73
N ARG A 146 -19.04 23.99 12.09
CA ARG A 146 -19.81 22.75 12.19
C ARG A 146 -19.00 21.53 11.76
N ARG A 147 -18.26 21.61 10.63
CA ARG A 147 -17.37 20.53 10.22
C ARG A 147 -16.27 20.25 11.24
N ARG A 148 -15.61 21.31 11.73
CA ARG A 148 -14.45 21.17 12.62
C ARG A 148 -14.83 20.74 14.04
N HIS A 149 -15.92 21.25 14.59
CA HIS A 149 -16.26 21.08 16.00
C HIS A 149 -17.35 20.02 16.25
N VAL A 150 -18.11 19.63 15.21
CA VAL A 150 -19.20 18.65 15.34
C VAL A 150 -18.92 17.42 14.47
N LEU A 151 -18.87 17.59 13.13
CA LEU A 151 -18.83 16.45 12.23
C LEU A 151 -17.52 15.65 12.36
N VAL A 152 -16.36 16.31 12.32
CA VAL A 152 -15.06 15.62 12.38
C VAL A 152 -14.85 14.92 13.73
N PRO A 153 -15.08 15.55 14.90
CA PRO A 153 -14.92 14.88 16.19
C PRO A 153 -15.84 13.68 16.36
N LEU A 154 -17.11 13.80 15.99
CA LEU A 154 -18.07 12.69 16.10
C LEU A 154 -17.79 11.55 15.10
N ALA A 155 -17.28 11.86 13.90
CA ALA A 155 -16.89 10.87 12.90
C ALA A 155 -15.52 10.23 13.17
N MET A 156 -14.68 10.82 14.02
CA MET A 156 -13.27 10.41 14.21
C MET A 156 -13.07 8.93 14.51
N PRO A 157 -13.84 8.27 15.40
CA PRO A 157 -13.67 6.85 15.66
C PRO A 157 -13.83 5.99 14.40
N HIS A 158 -14.77 6.33 13.54
CA HIS A 158 -15.02 5.61 12.29
C HIS A 158 -13.98 5.95 11.21
N ILE A 159 -13.50 7.20 11.17
CA ILE A 159 -12.39 7.60 10.29
C ILE A 159 -11.13 6.79 10.64
N ILE A 160 -10.82 6.64 11.93
CA ILE A 160 -9.70 5.81 12.39
C ILE A 160 -9.91 4.34 12.02
N ALA A 161 -11.13 3.81 12.13
CA ALA A 161 -11.45 2.46 11.69
C ALA A 161 -11.23 2.28 10.17
N GLY A 162 -11.62 3.28 9.37
CA GLY A 162 -11.35 3.30 7.93
C GLY A 162 -9.85 3.33 7.60
N LEU A 163 -9.08 4.16 8.31
CA LEU A 163 -7.62 4.21 8.19
C LEU A 163 -6.96 2.87 8.57
N ARG A 164 -7.43 2.21 9.63
CA ARG A 164 -6.96 0.88 10.02
C ARG A 164 -7.19 -0.15 8.91
N THR A 165 -8.38 -0.17 8.32
CA THR A 165 -8.70 -1.05 7.20
C THR A 165 -7.81 -0.77 5.99
N ALA A 166 -7.62 0.51 5.66
CA ALA A 166 -6.74 0.94 4.59
C ALA A 166 -5.28 0.53 4.84
N ALA A 167 -4.80 0.62 6.09
CA ALA A 167 -3.45 0.20 6.47
C ALA A 167 -3.24 -1.30 6.25
N VAL A 168 -4.20 -2.15 6.65
CA VAL A 168 -4.13 -3.61 6.44
C VAL A 168 -4.05 -3.93 4.94
N ILE A 169 -4.88 -3.30 4.12
CA ILE A 169 -4.85 -3.46 2.66
C ILE A 169 -3.51 -2.99 2.09
N ALA A 170 -3.04 -1.81 2.49
CA ALA A 170 -1.80 -1.22 1.99
C ALA A 170 -0.58 -2.08 2.35
N ILE A 171 -0.50 -2.61 3.60
CA ILE A 171 0.59 -3.50 4.03
C ILE A 171 0.62 -4.76 3.16
N GLY A 172 -0.52 -5.42 2.96
CA GLY A 172 -0.59 -6.61 2.11
C GLY A 172 -0.22 -6.31 0.66
N THR A 173 -0.74 -5.23 0.09
CA THR A 173 -0.52 -4.86 -1.32
C THR A 173 0.91 -4.37 -1.57
N ALA A 174 1.57 -3.75 -0.58
CA ALA A 174 2.95 -3.26 -0.69
C ALA A 174 3.97 -4.38 -0.94
N THR A 175 3.66 -5.65 -0.61
CA THR A 175 4.48 -6.80 -1.01
C THR A 175 4.60 -6.92 -2.52
N LEU A 176 3.56 -6.59 -3.27
CA LEU A 176 3.55 -6.65 -4.73
C LEU A 176 4.34 -5.49 -5.37
N ALA A 177 4.61 -4.41 -4.63
CA ALA A 177 5.42 -3.30 -5.13
C ALA A 177 6.87 -3.70 -5.49
N ALA A 178 7.36 -4.80 -4.94
CA ALA A 178 8.66 -5.37 -5.30
C ALA A 178 8.72 -5.81 -6.78
N PHE A 179 7.61 -6.25 -7.38
CA PHE A 179 7.53 -6.66 -8.79
C PHE A 179 7.82 -5.51 -9.77
N ILE A 180 7.62 -4.28 -9.34
CA ILE A 180 7.92 -3.08 -10.13
C ILE A 180 9.16 -2.33 -9.61
N GLY A 181 10.02 -3.02 -8.85
CA GLY A 181 11.30 -2.47 -8.37
C GLY A 181 11.20 -1.46 -7.22
N ALA A 182 10.06 -1.37 -6.52
CA ALA A 182 9.92 -0.47 -5.37
C ALA A 182 10.58 -1.00 -4.10
N GLY A 183 10.94 -2.29 -4.05
CA GLY A 183 11.53 -2.95 -2.89
C GLY A 183 10.49 -3.35 -1.83
N GLY A 184 10.93 -3.45 -0.58
CA GLY A 184 10.09 -3.85 0.54
C GLY A 184 10.16 -5.35 0.84
N LEU A 185 9.27 -5.83 1.72
CA LEU A 185 9.25 -7.23 2.16
C LEU A 185 8.89 -8.24 1.05
N GLY A 186 8.38 -7.77 -0.08
CA GLY A 186 8.19 -8.61 -1.28
C GLY A 186 9.50 -8.91 -2.04
N GLN A 187 10.59 -8.17 -1.76
CA GLN A 187 11.85 -8.34 -2.50
C GLN A 187 12.44 -9.76 -2.40
N PRO A 188 12.49 -10.41 -1.24
CA PRO A 188 12.93 -11.80 -1.14
C PRO A 188 12.07 -12.76 -1.97
N ILE A 189 10.74 -12.54 -1.98
CA ILE A 189 9.80 -13.36 -2.75
C ILE A 189 10.11 -13.27 -4.25
N VAL A 190 10.22 -12.04 -4.77
CA VAL A 190 10.54 -11.80 -6.20
C VAL A 190 11.89 -12.42 -6.57
N THR A 191 12.89 -12.25 -5.70
CA THR A 191 14.24 -12.80 -5.94
C THR A 191 14.22 -14.33 -5.90
N GLY A 192 13.57 -14.94 -4.90
CA GLY A 192 13.45 -16.38 -4.78
C GLY A 192 12.74 -17.02 -5.97
N LEU A 193 11.63 -16.38 -6.43
CA LEU A 193 10.94 -16.83 -7.64
C LEU A 193 11.80 -16.74 -8.90
N ALA A 194 12.54 -15.64 -9.06
CA ALA A 194 13.41 -15.43 -10.23
C ALA A 194 14.60 -16.43 -10.28
N LEU A 195 15.12 -16.80 -9.11
CA LEU A 195 16.23 -17.74 -8.97
C LEU A 195 15.79 -19.20 -8.80
N ASN A 196 14.47 -19.46 -8.72
CA ASN A 196 13.89 -20.75 -8.36
C ASN A 196 14.47 -21.31 -7.03
N ASP A 197 14.69 -20.42 -6.07
CA ASP A 197 15.25 -20.71 -4.75
C ASP A 197 14.18 -20.51 -3.66
N THR A 198 13.62 -21.63 -3.20
CA THR A 198 12.58 -21.63 -2.15
C THR A 198 13.15 -21.29 -0.77
N GLY A 199 14.45 -21.35 -0.57
CA GLY A 199 15.10 -20.98 0.69
C GLY A 199 15.14 -19.47 0.95
N LEU A 200 14.90 -18.66 -0.09
CA LEU A 200 14.81 -17.20 -0.01
C LEU A 200 13.38 -16.68 0.26
N ILE A 201 12.36 -17.51 0.10
CA ILE A 201 10.95 -17.19 0.27
C ILE A 201 10.49 -17.53 1.69
#